data_846fe6383341710a05be472340226bd7
#
_entry.id   846fe6383341710a05be472340226bd7
#
_cell.length_a   1.000
_cell.length_b   1.000
_cell.length_c   1.000
_cell.angle_alpha   90.00
_cell.angle_beta   90.00
_cell.angle_gamma   90.00
#
_symmetry.space_group_name_H-M   'P 1'
#
loop_
_entity.id
_entity.type
_entity.pdbx_description
1 polymer ?
#
loop_
_entity_poly.entity_id
_entity_poly.type
_entity_poly.pdbx_seq_one_letter_code
_entity_poly.pdbx_strand_id
1 'polypeptide(L)'
;MAIAVVISSVVQISHFTLGVGFMSGTYHPKQLVKNGPVIALVVGALFLSFNVSLPTPLMNTLNMLSHITLPIMLMLLGKSISGLSVKESSKIGRATLLSLFRPLVGALSACLVVYFFPLSRLEGSVLIVLSAMPVAVISYMLASKFKGPVDEIALMILISLPLSLCTVGFCLLYTSPSPRDMRRS
;
A
#
# COMPACT_ATOMS: atom_id res chain seq x y z
N MET A 1 -14.07 3.83 -9.71
CA MET A 1 -13.37 2.53 -9.51
C MET A 1 -12.09 2.46 -10.31
N ALA A 2 -12.10 2.70 -11.64
CA ALA A 2 -10.91 2.59 -12.49
C ALA A 2 -9.68 3.40 -12.01
N ILE A 3 -9.87 4.66 -11.61
CA ILE A 3 -8.80 5.56 -11.17
C ILE A 3 -8.07 5.02 -9.94
N ALA A 4 -8.80 4.52 -8.95
CA ALA A 4 -8.19 3.94 -7.74
C ALA A 4 -7.34 2.71 -8.08
N VAL A 5 -7.79 1.89 -9.04
CA VAL A 5 -7.03 0.71 -9.51
C VAL A 5 -5.75 1.14 -10.21
N VAL A 6 -5.79 2.16 -11.08
CA VAL A 6 -4.59 2.67 -11.76
C VAL A 6 -3.59 3.22 -10.76
N ILE A 7 -4.02 4.09 -9.85
CA ILE A 7 -3.12 4.67 -8.83
C ILE A 7 -2.52 3.57 -7.95
N SER A 8 -3.34 2.63 -7.46
CA SER A 8 -2.84 1.53 -6.63
C SER A 8 -1.88 0.60 -7.38
N SER A 9 -2.10 0.37 -8.67
CA SER A 9 -1.19 -0.41 -9.52
C SER A 9 0.16 0.26 -9.67
N VAL A 10 0.20 1.56 -9.94
CA VAL A 10 1.44 2.35 -10.02
C VAL A 10 2.20 2.31 -8.70
N VAL A 11 1.50 2.49 -7.57
CA VAL A 11 2.10 2.40 -6.24
C VAL A 11 2.65 0.99 -5.98
N GLN A 12 1.93 -0.06 -6.36
CA GLN A 12 2.40 -1.43 -6.19
C GLN A 12 3.62 -1.74 -7.06
N ILE A 13 3.62 -1.32 -8.32
CA ILE A 13 4.78 -1.46 -9.21
C ILE A 13 6.00 -0.79 -8.58
N SER A 14 5.86 0.45 -8.12
CA SER A 14 6.94 1.19 -7.47
C SER A 14 7.41 0.47 -6.19
N HIS A 15 6.51 -0.06 -5.39
CA HIS A 15 6.84 -0.79 -4.16
C HIS A 15 7.64 -2.07 -4.44
N PHE A 16 7.24 -2.85 -5.45
CA PHE A 16 7.93 -4.08 -5.82
C PHE A 16 9.22 -3.87 -6.59
N THR A 17 9.37 -2.76 -7.32
CA THR A 17 10.59 -2.45 -8.05
C THR A 17 11.60 -1.73 -7.15
N LEU A 18 11.24 -0.56 -6.63
CA LEU A 18 12.12 0.25 -5.79
C LEU A 18 12.31 -0.38 -4.40
N GLY A 19 11.24 -0.83 -3.75
CA GLY A 19 11.29 -1.42 -2.42
C GLY A 19 12.13 -2.69 -2.39
N VAL A 20 12.02 -3.56 -3.39
CA VAL A 20 12.87 -4.76 -3.52
C VAL A 20 14.31 -4.36 -3.82
N GLY A 21 14.56 -3.38 -4.69
CA GLY A 21 15.88 -2.87 -4.99
C GLY A 21 16.59 -2.35 -3.73
N PHE A 22 15.92 -1.54 -2.93
CA PHE A 22 16.45 -1.03 -1.65
C PHE A 22 16.71 -2.14 -0.63
N MET A 23 15.79 -3.10 -0.49
CA MET A 23 15.91 -4.19 0.49
C MET A 23 16.98 -5.22 0.09
N SER A 24 17.15 -5.50 -1.19
CA SER A 24 18.16 -6.46 -1.67
C SER A 24 19.58 -5.90 -1.70
N GLY A 25 19.73 -4.59 -1.54
CA GLY A 25 21.04 -3.91 -1.62
C GLY A 25 21.70 -3.97 -3.00
N THR A 26 21.01 -4.53 -3.97
CA THR A 26 21.55 -4.76 -5.32
C THR A 26 20.50 -4.41 -6.37
N TYR A 27 20.75 -3.34 -7.11
CA TYR A 27 19.91 -2.93 -8.24
C TYR A 27 20.19 -3.78 -9.51
N HIS A 28 20.38 -5.10 -9.36
CA HIS A 28 20.55 -5.96 -10.51
C HIS A 28 19.19 -6.25 -11.18
N PRO A 29 18.99 -5.83 -12.43
CA PRO A 29 17.73 -6.07 -13.15
C PRO A 29 17.35 -7.56 -13.23
N LYS A 30 18.34 -8.45 -13.21
CA LYS A 30 18.12 -9.91 -13.17
C LYS A 30 17.40 -10.40 -11.90
N GLN A 31 17.55 -9.72 -10.76
CA GLN A 31 16.83 -10.09 -9.53
C GLN A 31 15.39 -9.59 -9.55
N LEU A 32 15.13 -8.45 -10.17
CA LEU A 32 13.77 -7.93 -10.39
C LEU A 32 12.94 -8.88 -11.26
N VAL A 33 13.54 -9.39 -12.33
CA VAL A 33 12.89 -10.35 -13.24
C VAL A 33 12.64 -11.71 -12.58
N LYS A 34 13.42 -12.11 -11.57
CA LYS A 34 13.19 -13.35 -10.80
C LYS A 34 12.16 -13.19 -9.66
N ASN A 35 11.65 -11.98 -9.42
CA ASN A 35 10.71 -11.73 -8.35
C ASN A 35 9.30 -12.06 -8.81
N GLY A 36 8.68 -13.11 -8.23
CA GLY A 36 7.34 -13.59 -8.60
C GLY A 36 6.28 -12.50 -8.68
N PRO A 37 6.14 -11.61 -7.68
CA PRO A 37 5.22 -10.48 -7.74
C PRO A 37 5.45 -9.53 -8.93
N VAL A 38 6.71 -9.26 -9.28
CA VAL A 38 7.04 -8.40 -10.45
C VAL A 38 6.64 -9.09 -11.76
N ILE A 39 6.93 -10.38 -11.88
CA ILE A 39 6.52 -11.18 -13.04
C ILE A 39 5.00 -11.18 -13.18
N ALA A 40 4.28 -11.47 -12.09
CA ALA A 40 2.83 -11.51 -12.09
C ALA A 40 2.21 -10.17 -12.51
N LEU A 41 2.82 -9.05 -12.08
CA LEU A 41 2.39 -7.70 -12.38
C LEU A 41 2.61 -7.36 -13.87
N VAL A 42 3.78 -7.70 -14.41
CA VAL A 42 4.10 -7.51 -15.83
C VAL A 42 3.18 -8.36 -16.71
N VAL A 43 3.00 -9.63 -16.36
CA VAL A 43 2.09 -10.53 -17.09
C VAL A 43 0.65 -10.02 -17.03
N GLY A 44 0.16 -9.61 -15.86
CA GLY A 44 -1.17 -9.02 -15.71
C GLY A 44 -1.35 -7.75 -16.54
N ALA A 45 -0.36 -6.85 -16.56
CA ALA A 45 -0.38 -5.64 -17.37
C ALA A 45 -0.42 -5.96 -18.88
N LEU A 46 0.31 -6.98 -19.34
CA LEU A 46 0.26 -7.43 -20.73
C LEU A 46 -1.13 -7.96 -21.10
N PHE A 47 -1.74 -8.82 -20.26
CA PHE A 47 -3.10 -9.31 -20.49
C PHE A 47 -4.12 -8.18 -20.59
N LEU A 48 -4.01 -7.16 -19.72
CA LEU A 48 -4.86 -5.97 -19.78
C LEU A 48 -4.63 -5.14 -21.06
N SER A 49 -3.38 -4.95 -21.46
CA SER A 49 -3.04 -4.15 -22.65
C SER A 49 -3.53 -4.79 -23.95
N PHE A 50 -3.49 -6.12 -24.02
CA PHE A 50 -3.96 -6.86 -25.18
C PHE A 50 -5.44 -7.23 -25.13
N ASN A 51 -6.17 -6.82 -24.07
CA ASN A 51 -7.57 -7.17 -23.83
C ASN A 51 -7.84 -8.71 -23.95
N VAL A 52 -6.85 -9.52 -23.56
CA VAL A 52 -6.99 -10.99 -23.59
C VAL A 52 -7.77 -11.44 -22.37
N SER A 53 -8.94 -12.03 -22.60
CA SER A 53 -9.73 -12.65 -21.52
C SER A 53 -9.14 -13.99 -21.13
N LEU A 54 -8.92 -14.18 -19.84
CA LEU A 54 -8.48 -15.45 -19.28
C LEU A 54 -9.62 -16.48 -19.32
N PRO A 55 -9.32 -17.76 -19.57
CA PRO A 55 -10.32 -18.83 -19.46
C PRO A 55 -10.97 -18.84 -18.09
N THR A 56 -12.28 -19.05 -18.03
CA THR A 56 -13.09 -19.01 -16.81
C THR A 56 -12.53 -19.84 -15.65
N PRO A 57 -12.04 -21.07 -15.84
CA PRO A 57 -11.46 -21.86 -14.75
C PRO A 57 -10.21 -21.21 -14.14
N LEU A 58 -9.35 -20.64 -14.97
CA LEU A 58 -8.14 -19.96 -14.50
C LEU A 58 -8.48 -18.68 -13.72
N MET A 59 -9.45 -17.91 -14.23
CA MET A 59 -9.92 -16.70 -13.55
C MET A 59 -10.53 -17.03 -12.18
N ASN A 60 -11.32 -18.08 -12.08
CA ASN A 60 -11.91 -18.53 -10.81
C ASN A 60 -10.83 -18.95 -9.83
N THR A 61 -9.81 -19.69 -10.27
CA THR A 61 -8.68 -20.10 -9.41
C THR A 61 -7.90 -18.90 -8.90
N LEU A 62 -7.60 -17.92 -9.76
CA LEU A 62 -6.92 -16.69 -9.36
C LEU A 62 -7.74 -15.88 -8.36
N ASN A 63 -9.06 -15.79 -8.55
CA ASN A 63 -9.97 -15.13 -7.62
C ASN A 63 -9.96 -15.83 -6.25
N MET A 64 -10.06 -17.15 -6.20
CA MET A 64 -9.97 -17.88 -4.93
C MET A 64 -8.65 -17.64 -4.21
N LEU A 65 -7.53 -17.71 -4.93
CA LEU A 65 -6.21 -17.43 -4.35
C LEU A 65 -6.10 -15.98 -3.85
N SER A 66 -6.67 -15.01 -4.57
CA SER A 66 -6.65 -13.60 -4.14
C SER A 66 -7.42 -13.38 -2.84
N HIS A 67 -8.55 -14.06 -2.65
CA HIS A 67 -9.34 -13.98 -1.42
C HIS A 67 -8.62 -14.57 -0.20
N ILE A 68 -7.81 -15.62 -0.38
CA ILE A 68 -7.02 -16.22 0.71
C ILE A 68 -5.81 -15.38 1.10
N THR A 69 -5.29 -14.58 0.20
CA THR A 69 -4.06 -13.79 0.41
C THR A 69 -4.18 -12.87 1.63
N LEU A 70 -5.28 -12.15 1.76
CA LEU A 70 -5.52 -11.19 2.84
C LEU A 70 -5.58 -11.85 4.23
N PRO A 71 -6.37 -12.91 4.46
CA PRO A 71 -6.36 -13.65 5.72
C PRO A 71 -4.98 -14.19 6.09
N ILE A 72 -4.25 -14.77 5.15
CA ILE A 72 -2.90 -15.29 5.40
C ILE A 72 -1.94 -14.18 5.83
N MET A 73 -1.97 -13.03 5.16
CA MET A 73 -1.15 -11.89 5.51
C MET A 73 -1.45 -11.37 6.93
N LEU A 74 -2.72 -11.30 7.31
CA LEU A 74 -3.14 -10.89 8.64
C LEU A 74 -2.72 -11.91 9.71
N MET A 75 -2.79 -13.20 9.44
CA MET A 75 -2.31 -14.25 10.34
C MET A 75 -0.79 -14.16 10.55
N LEU A 76 -0.02 -13.95 9.48
CA LEU A 76 1.43 -13.78 9.56
C LEU A 76 1.79 -12.53 10.38
N LEU A 77 1.08 -11.42 10.16
CA LEU A 77 1.25 -10.21 10.94
C LEU A 77 0.92 -10.45 12.41
N GLY A 78 -0.22 -11.11 12.72
CA GLY A 78 -0.62 -11.46 14.08
C GLY A 78 0.42 -12.33 14.80
N LYS A 79 0.99 -13.32 14.10
CA LYS A 79 2.09 -14.14 14.62
C LYS A 79 3.33 -13.30 14.93
N SER A 80 3.68 -12.35 14.09
CA SER A 80 4.82 -11.46 14.36
C SER A 80 4.59 -10.58 15.57
N ILE A 81 3.39 -10.02 15.69
CA ILE A 81 3.02 -9.18 16.82
C ILE A 81 3.07 -9.97 18.14
N SER A 82 2.60 -11.22 18.15
CA SER A 82 2.64 -12.06 19.35
C SER A 82 4.06 -12.42 19.81
N GLY A 83 5.02 -12.41 18.90
CA GLY A 83 6.45 -12.65 19.17
C GLY A 83 7.25 -11.40 19.55
N LEU A 84 6.64 -10.20 19.48
CA LEU A 84 7.33 -8.96 19.76
C LEU A 84 7.72 -8.85 21.24
N SER A 85 9.00 -8.85 21.50
CA SER A 85 9.54 -8.49 22.81
C SER A 85 9.64 -6.95 22.90
N VAL A 86 8.68 -6.34 23.60
CA VAL A 86 8.56 -4.87 23.76
C VAL A 86 9.69 -4.27 24.64
N LYS A 87 10.75 -5.02 24.90
CA LYS A 87 11.82 -4.60 25.83
C LYS A 87 12.77 -3.50 25.31
N GLU A 88 12.78 -3.21 24.02
CA GLU A 88 13.65 -2.14 23.47
C GLU A 88 12.85 -0.85 23.20
N SER A 89 12.83 0.03 24.19
CA SER A 89 12.20 1.36 24.13
C SER A 89 12.64 2.20 22.92
N SER A 90 13.89 2.05 22.47
CA SER A 90 14.42 2.78 21.32
C SER A 90 13.76 2.38 19.99
N LYS A 91 13.43 1.11 19.81
CA LYS A 91 12.73 0.61 18.61
C LYS A 91 11.30 1.11 18.53
N ILE A 92 10.64 1.21 19.70
CA ILE A 92 9.27 1.72 19.77
C ILE A 92 9.23 3.20 19.38
N GLY A 93 10.13 4.02 19.93
CA GLY A 93 10.20 5.45 19.61
C GLY A 93 10.42 5.71 18.11
N ARG A 94 11.34 4.97 17.51
CA ARG A 94 11.64 5.06 16.07
C ARG A 94 10.46 4.59 15.21
N ALA A 95 9.85 3.46 15.55
CA ALA A 95 8.67 2.95 14.85
C ALA A 95 7.49 3.92 14.94
N THR A 96 7.26 4.52 16.11
CA THR A 96 6.20 5.52 16.32
C THR A 96 6.45 6.77 15.49
N LEU A 97 7.67 7.30 15.48
CA LEU A 97 8.04 8.46 14.70
C LEU A 97 7.82 8.23 13.21
N LEU A 98 8.32 7.12 12.68
CA LEU A 98 8.18 6.77 11.27
C LEU A 98 6.71 6.52 10.88
N SER A 99 5.92 5.92 11.78
CA SER A 99 4.48 5.69 11.59
C SER A 99 3.68 6.99 11.51
N LEU A 100 4.09 8.02 12.25
CA LEU A 100 3.51 9.36 12.21
C LEU A 100 3.89 10.11 10.92
N PHE A 101 5.17 10.04 10.55
CA PHE A 101 5.67 10.76 9.36
C PHE A 101 5.05 10.25 8.07
N ARG A 102 4.82 8.95 7.94
CA ARG A 102 4.37 8.34 6.70
C ARG A 102 3.02 8.87 6.19
N PRO A 103 1.91 8.83 6.95
CA PRO A 103 0.62 9.36 6.48
C PRO A 103 0.65 10.88 6.29
N LEU A 104 1.41 11.62 7.11
CA LEU A 104 1.57 13.06 6.96
C LEU A 104 2.29 13.43 5.66
N VAL A 105 3.43 12.82 5.40
CA VAL A 105 4.20 13.05 4.16
C VAL A 105 3.40 12.58 2.95
N GLY A 106 2.69 11.45 3.06
CA GLY A 106 1.80 10.94 2.02
C GLY A 106 0.67 11.94 1.69
N ALA A 107 -0.04 12.42 2.70
CA ALA A 107 -1.11 13.39 2.52
C ALA A 107 -0.59 14.73 1.95
N LEU A 108 0.53 15.25 2.48
CA LEU A 108 1.15 16.48 1.98
C LEU A 108 1.60 16.35 0.52
N SER A 109 2.25 15.24 0.16
CA SER A 109 2.67 15.00 -1.23
C SER A 109 1.47 14.89 -2.17
N ALA A 110 0.40 14.23 -1.75
CA ALA A 110 -0.83 14.15 -2.53
C ALA A 110 -1.49 15.53 -2.70
N CYS A 111 -1.54 16.34 -1.65
CA CYS A 111 -2.05 17.72 -1.72
C CYS A 111 -1.21 18.58 -2.70
N LEU A 112 0.12 18.45 -2.69
CA LEU A 112 0.99 19.12 -3.65
C LEU A 112 0.68 18.69 -5.09
N VAL A 113 0.53 17.39 -5.33
CA VAL A 113 0.17 16.88 -6.67
C VAL A 113 -1.18 17.42 -7.12
N VAL A 114 -2.19 17.41 -6.26
CA VAL A 114 -3.52 17.97 -6.56
C VAL A 114 -3.45 19.47 -6.84
N TYR A 115 -2.55 20.20 -6.19
CA TYR A 115 -2.36 21.64 -6.42
C TYR A 115 -1.70 21.94 -7.78
N PHE A 116 -0.70 21.15 -8.19
CA PHE A 116 0.04 21.39 -9.44
C PHE A 116 -0.63 20.80 -10.67
N PHE A 117 -1.42 19.74 -10.51
CA PHE A 117 -2.09 19.07 -11.61
C PHE A 117 -3.60 19.31 -11.57
N PRO A 118 -4.25 19.64 -12.69
CA PRO A 118 -5.69 19.84 -12.76
C PRO A 118 -6.42 18.48 -12.69
N LEU A 119 -6.44 17.89 -11.49
CA LEU A 119 -7.17 16.66 -11.23
C LEU A 119 -8.64 16.96 -10.90
N SER A 120 -9.53 16.09 -11.32
CA SER A 120 -10.94 16.16 -10.89
C SER A 120 -11.04 15.99 -9.37
N ARG A 121 -12.10 16.54 -8.76
CA ARG A 121 -12.31 16.39 -7.31
C ARG A 121 -12.27 14.94 -6.84
N LEU A 122 -12.83 14.03 -7.62
CA LEU A 122 -12.85 12.60 -7.31
C LEU A 122 -11.43 12.00 -7.35
N GLU A 123 -10.64 12.33 -8.36
CA GLU A 123 -9.26 11.85 -8.52
C GLU A 123 -8.37 12.35 -7.40
N GLY A 124 -8.48 13.63 -7.06
CA GLY A 124 -7.74 14.24 -5.96
C GLY A 124 -8.08 13.61 -4.61
N SER A 125 -9.37 13.40 -4.32
CA SER A 125 -9.80 12.74 -3.08
C SER A 125 -9.28 11.31 -2.98
N VAL A 126 -9.36 10.53 -4.06
CA VAL A 126 -8.83 9.16 -4.11
C VAL A 126 -7.32 9.15 -3.89
N LEU A 127 -6.59 10.06 -4.53
CA LEU A 127 -5.14 10.17 -4.37
C LEU A 127 -4.75 10.48 -2.92
N ILE A 128 -5.41 11.44 -2.28
CA ILE A 128 -5.15 11.83 -0.89
C ILE A 128 -5.41 10.64 0.05
N VAL A 129 -6.57 9.98 -0.09
CA VAL A 129 -6.92 8.84 0.75
C VAL A 129 -5.93 7.70 0.59
N LEU A 130 -5.56 7.33 -0.65
CA LEU A 130 -4.59 6.26 -0.90
C LEU A 130 -3.18 6.61 -0.39
N SER A 131 -2.79 7.88 -0.46
CA SER A 131 -1.48 8.34 0.02
C SER A 131 -1.41 8.41 1.55
N ALA A 132 -2.54 8.63 2.23
CA ALA A 132 -2.65 8.64 3.69
C ALA A 132 -2.81 7.23 4.29
N MET A 133 -2.85 6.17 3.49
CA MET A 133 -2.99 4.80 3.97
C MET A 133 -1.84 4.36 4.89
N PRO A 134 -2.10 3.45 5.85
CA PRO A 134 -1.09 2.95 6.78
C PRO A 134 0.04 2.20 6.07
N VAL A 135 1.07 1.84 6.84
CA VAL A 135 2.15 0.99 6.33
C VAL A 135 1.56 -0.31 5.80
N ALA A 136 1.85 -0.63 4.55
CA ALA A 136 1.30 -1.81 3.91
C ALA A 136 1.86 -3.10 4.51
N VAL A 137 1.01 -4.08 4.75
CA VAL A 137 1.40 -5.43 5.24
C VAL A 137 2.40 -6.11 4.31
N ILE A 138 2.38 -5.73 3.03
CA ILE A 138 3.34 -6.21 2.05
C ILE A 138 4.79 -5.82 2.39
N SER A 139 4.99 -4.69 3.07
CA SER A 139 6.33 -4.27 3.55
C SER A 139 6.87 -5.25 4.59
N TYR A 140 6.01 -5.81 5.44
CA TYR A 140 6.36 -6.87 6.37
C TYR A 140 6.81 -8.15 5.65
N MET A 141 6.07 -8.56 4.61
CA MET A 141 6.45 -9.73 3.82
C MET A 141 7.80 -9.55 3.11
N LEU A 142 8.05 -8.35 2.54
CA LEU A 142 9.34 -8.05 1.93
C LEU A 142 10.47 -8.11 2.97
N ALA A 143 10.28 -7.48 4.11
CA ALA A 143 11.28 -7.49 5.19
C ALA A 143 11.57 -8.92 5.66
N SER A 144 10.54 -9.74 5.84
CA SER A 144 10.70 -11.15 6.22
C SER A 144 11.50 -11.94 5.16
N LYS A 145 11.23 -11.69 3.87
CA LYS A 145 11.93 -12.35 2.76
C LYS A 145 13.41 -11.96 2.67
N PHE A 146 13.72 -10.69 2.92
CA PHE A 146 15.08 -10.14 2.80
C PHE A 146 15.82 -10.01 4.14
N LYS A 147 15.33 -10.67 5.21
CA LYS A 147 15.91 -10.62 6.55
C LYS A 147 16.08 -9.19 7.10
N GLY A 148 15.13 -8.32 6.76
CA GLY A 148 15.07 -6.95 7.26
C GLY A 148 14.53 -6.86 8.70
N PRO A 149 14.35 -5.65 9.23
CA PRO A 149 13.86 -5.40 10.60
C PRO A 149 12.35 -5.67 10.72
N VAL A 150 11.98 -6.94 10.75
CA VAL A 150 10.60 -7.43 10.72
C VAL A 150 9.79 -6.89 11.90
N ASP A 151 10.39 -6.88 13.09
CA ASP A 151 9.76 -6.44 14.34
C ASP A 151 9.41 -4.95 14.32
N GLU A 152 10.35 -4.12 13.82
CA GLU A 152 10.11 -2.67 13.69
C GLU A 152 8.97 -2.39 12.69
N ILE A 153 8.94 -3.11 11.57
CA ILE A 153 7.89 -2.94 10.55
C ILE A 153 6.54 -3.42 11.07
N ALA A 154 6.48 -4.52 11.83
CA ALA A 154 5.25 -4.98 12.45
C ALA A 154 4.70 -3.94 13.45
N LEU A 155 5.57 -3.34 14.28
CA LEU A 155 5.22 -2.23 15.17
C LEU A 155 4.72 -1.01 14.39
N MET A 156 5.40 -0.66 13.30
CA MET A 156 4.98 0.46 12.44
C MET A 156 3.57 0.24 11.85
N ILE A 157 3.26 -0.97 11.43
CA ILE A 157 1.92 -1.32 10.90
C ILE A 157 0.87 -1.13 11.99
N LEU A 158 1.13 -1.65 13.19
CA LEU A 158 0.23 -1.58 14.34
C LEU A 158 -0.07 -0.14 14.77
N ILE A 159 0.96 0.71 14.84
CA ILE A 159 0.82 2.11 15.25
C ILE A 159 0.22 2.96 14.12
N SER A 160 0.58 2.69 12.86
CA SER A 160 0.09 3.46 11.72
C SER A 160 -1.41 3.23 11.43
N LEU A 161 -1.97 2.11 11.85
CA LEU A 161 -3.37 1.75 11.58
C LEU A 161 -4.36 2.71 12.24
N PRO A 162 -4.36 2.92 13.57
CA PRO A 162 -5.25 3.90 14.20
C PRO A 162 -4.96 5.34 13.73
N LEU A 163 -3.69 5.65 13.50
CA LEU A 163 -3.28 6.98 13.05
C LEU A 163 -3.82 7.30 11.65
N SER A 164 -3.75 6.35 10.72
CA SER A 164 -4.30 6.53 9.37
C SER A 164 -5.81 6.63 9.36
N LEU A 165 -6.50 5.89 10.24
CA LEU A 165 -7.95 6.02 10.40
C LEU A 165 -8.33 7.44 10.83
N CYS A 166 -7.61 8.02 11.78
CA CYS A 166 -7.80 9.42 12.19
C CYS A 166 -7.51 10.39 11.04
N THR A 167 -6.40 10.19 10.31
CA THR A 167 -6.00 11.07 9.21
C THR A 167 -7.00 11.00 8.05
N VAL A 168 -7.40 9.79 7.65
CA VAL A 168 -8.39 9.58 6.58
C VAL A 168 -9.73 10.13 7.01
N GLY A 169 -10.17 9.89 8.25
CA GLY A 169 -11.41 10.46 8.79
C GLY A 169 -11.41 11.99 8.73
N PHE A 170 -10.32 12.62 9.14
CA PHE A 170 -10.17 14.07 9.06
C PHE A 170 -10.16 14.58 7.61
N CYS A 171 -9.42 13.92 6.72
CA CYS A 171 -9.40 14.27 5.29
C CYS A 171 -10.79 14.12 4.64
N LEU A 172 -11.53 13.06 4.96
CA LEU A 172 -12.87 12.84 4.43
C LEU A 172 -13.86 13.90 4.94
N LEU A 173 -13.77 14.29 6.20
CA LEU A 173 -14.60 15.37 6.73
C LEU A 173 -14.34 16.71 6.03
N TYR A 174 -13.09 16.99 5.67
CA TYR A 174 -12.70 18.23 4.97
C TYR A 174 -12.97 18.19 3.46
N THR A 175 -12.89 17.03 2.82
CA THR A 175 -13.07 16.87 1.37
C THR A 175 -14.47 16.40 0.98
N SER A 176 -15.29 15.99 1.97
CA SER A 176 -16.67 15.58 1.74
C SER A 176 -17.49 16.78 1.24
N PRO A 177 -18.18 16.67 0.10
CA PRO A 177 -19.05 17.72 -0.37
C PRO A 177 -20.14 17.98 0.69
N SER A 178 -20.33 19.26 1.03
CA SER A 178 -21.38 19.66 1.95
C SER A 178 -22.74 19.10 1.47
N PRO A 179 -23.64 18.67 2.38
CA PRO A 179 -24.99 18.26 2.01
C PRO A 179 -25.75 19.30 1.18
N ARG A 180 -25.29 20.55 1.19
CA ARG A 180 -25.82 21.65 0.35
C ARG A 180 -25.38 21.56 -1.11
N ASP A 181 -24.21 20.99 -1.40
CA ASP A 181 -23.70 20.82 -2.77
C ASP A 181 -24.38 19.64 -3.49
N MET A 182 -24.80 18.61 -2.74
CA MET A 182 -25.54 17.46 -3.29
C MET A 182 -27.00 17.78 -3.67
N ARG A 183 -27.54 18.91 -3.21
CA ARG A 183 -28.91 19.36 -3.58
C ARG A 183 -28.94 20.23 -4.84
N ARG A 184 -27.78 20.60 -5.39
CA ARG A 184 -27.65 21.48 -6.58
C ARG A 184 -27.21 20.75 -7.85
N SER A 185 -26.95 19.46 -7.80
CA SER A 185 -26.71 18.57 -8.93
C SER A 185 -27.94 17.69 -9.17
#